data_4bb8144361cedbbc2d69fd50b1c2eb65
#
_entry.id   4bb8144361cedbbc2d69fd50b1c2eb65
#
_cell.length_a   1.000
_cell.length_b   1.000
_cell.length_c   1.000
_cell.angle_alpha   90.00
_cell.angle_beta   90.00
_cell.angle_gamma   90.00
#
_symmetry.space_group_name_H-M   'P 1'
#
loop_
_entity.id
_entity.type
_entity.pdbx_description
1 polymer ?
#
loop_
_entity_poly.entity_id
_entity_poly.type
_entity_poly.pdbx_seq_one_letter_code
_entity_poly.pdbx_strand_id
1 'polypeptide(L)'
;MPARRIRVAPALALREGFAAIRREAGVAVGFAPDIEAEARAAAAAAPGRDRVDLPFVTIDPPGSRDLDQALHIERRDGGHRVRYAIADLGAFVARAGALDRETHRRAVTVYAPDENAPLHPPVLSEGAASLLPGVWRPAVLWTLDLDGDGALVATHVARAEVRSAAQHTYADVPADVAGLLREVGERRMALEAERGGVRLAVPDQEVVGEEGSWTVRYLSLIHI
;
A
#
# COMPACT_ATOMS: atom_id res chain seq x y z
N MET A 1 -25.14 9.27 0.95
CA MET A 1 -26.00 8.54 1.91
C MET A 1 -25.76 9.09 3.31
N PRO A 2 -26.75 9.20 4.21
CA PRO A 2 -26.50 9.70 5.56
C PRO A 2 -25.65 8.68 6.33
N ALA A 3 -24.53 9.14 6.89
CA ALA A 3 -23.66 8.34 7.74
C ALA A 3 -24.45 7.86 8.97
N ARG A 4 -24.65 6.57 9.08
CA ARG A 4 -25.29 5.97 10.27
C ARG A 4 -24.26 5.91 11.39
N ARG A 5 -24.33 6.81 12.36
CA ARG A 5 -23.49 6.75 13.56
C ARG A 5 -24.08 5.70 14.50
N ILE A 6 -23.34 4.64 14.72
CA ILE A 6 -23.63 3.66 15.77
C ILE A 6 -22.73 4.01 16.96
N ARG A 7 -23.32 4.46 18.06
CA ARG A 7 -22.58 4.62 19.33
C ARG A 7 -22.47 3.25 20.00
N VAL A 8 -21.26 2.86 20.28
CA VAL A 8 -20.95 1.60 20.97
C VAL A 8 -20.33 1.90 22.33
N ALA A 9 -20.42 0.95 23.25
CA ALA A 9 -20.01 0.91 24.65
C ALA A 9 -18.70 1.67 25.04
N PRO A 10 -18.37 1.84 26.34
CA PRO A 10 -17.21 2.59 26.80
C PRO A 10 -15.91 2.12 26.13
N ALA A 11 -15.06 3.05 25.70
CA ALA A 11 -13.86 2.81 24.92
C ALA A 11 -12.91 1.73 25.51
N LEU A 12 -12.85 1.62 26.83
CA LEU A 12 -12.02 0.62 27.53
C LEU A 12 -12.51 -0.80 27.29
N ALA A 13 -13.81 -1.05 27.39
CA ALA A 13 -14.40 -2.38 27.18
C ALA A 13 -14.24 -2.86 25.72
N LEU A 14 -14.24 -1.94 24.74
CA LEU A 14 -14.01 -2.29 23.36
C LEU A 14 -12.55 -2.67 23.07
N ARG A 15 -11.56 -1.98 23.65
CA ARG A 15 -10.14 -2.35 23.53
C ARG A 15 -9.88 -3.73 24.10
N GLU A 16 -10.43 -4.03 25.27
CA GLU A 16 -10.35 -5.37 25.87
C GLU A 16 -11.02 -6.42 24.97
N GLY A 17 -12.16 -6.07 24.36
CA GLY A 17 -12.87 -6.90 23.38
C GLY A 17 -12.04 -7.18 22.15
N PHE A 18 -11.41 -6.17 21.54
CA PHE A 18 -10.52 -6.35 20.37
C PHE A 18 -9.31 -7.21 20.72
N ALA A 19 -8.69 -6.99 21.87
CA ALA A 19 -7.59 -7.83 22.35
C ALA A 19 -8.04 -9.28 22.58
N ALA A 20 -9.25 -9.51 23.08
CA ALA A 20 -9.79 -10.86 23.24
C ALA A 20 -10.03 -11.54 21.89
N ILE A 21 -10.62 -10.85 20.93
CA ILE A 21 -10.84 -11.35 19.56
C ILE A 21 -9.50 -11.72 18.90
N ARG A 22 -8.47 -10.87 19.01
CA ARG A 22 -7.13 -11.20 18.47
C ARG A 22 -6.54 -12.46 19.08
N ARG A 23 -6.66 -12.61 20.41
CA ARG A 23 -6.19 -13.86 21.09
C ARG A 23 -6.96 -15.10 20.63
N GLU A 24 -8.27 -15.00 20.52
CA GLU A 24 -9.14 -16.11 20.07
C GLU A 24 -8.82 -16.49 18.62
N ALA A 25 -8.58 -15.49 17.76
CA ALA A 25 -8.19 -15.70 16.36
C ALA A 25 -6.70 -16.09 16.18
N GLY A 26 -5.91 -16.17 17.25
CA GLY A 26 -4.48 -16.49 17.16
C GLY A 26 -3.64 -15.41 16.49
N VAL A 27 -4.10 -14.16 16.45
CA VAL A 27 -3.40 -13.03 15.82
C VAL A 27 -2.39 -12.43 16.78
N ALA A 28 -1.11 -12.56 16.44
CA ALA A 28 0.01 -11.96 17.18
C ALA A 28 0.37 -10.60 16.58
N VAL A 29 0.35 -9.53 17.39
CA VAL A 29 0.71 -8.17 16.96
C VAL A 29 2.22 -8.02 16.79
N GLY A 30 3.02 -8.41 17.78
CA GLY A 30 4.47 -8.32 17.75
C GLY A 30 5.16 -9.50 17.06
N PHE A 31 6.47 -9.45 17.04
CA PHE A 31 7.35 -10.49 16.49
C PHE A 31 8.28 -11.03 17.58
N ALA A 32 8.72 -12.27 17.42
CA ALA A 32 9.73 -12.86 18.29
C ALA A 32 11.09 -12.14 18.12
N PRO A 33 11.93 -12.08 19.16
CA PRO A 33 13.19 -11.32 19.12
C PRO A 33 14.17 -11.74 18.02
N ASP A 34 14.20 -13.00 17.65
CA ASP A 34 15.03 -13.55 16.57
C ASP A 34 14.55 -13.06 15.20
N ILE A 35 13.23 -13.00 14.97
CA ILE A 35 12.62 -12.46 13.74
C ILE A 35 12.89 -10.96 13.61
N GLU A 36 12.75 -10.21 14.71
CA GLU A 36 13.09 -8.79 14.69
C GLU A 36 14.59 -8.54 14.47
N ALA A 37 15.46 -9.41 15.00
CA ALA A 37 16.89 -9.30 14.78
C ALA A 37 17.25 -9.59 13.30
N GLU A 38 16.64 -10.61 12.69
CA GLU A 38 16.80 -10.91 11.26
C GLU A 38 16.32 -9.74 10.40
N ALA A 39 15.15 -9.15 10.72
CA ALA A 39 14.62 -8.01 9.99
C ALA A 39 15.52 -6.76 10.08
N ARG A 40 16.08 -6.48 11.28
CA ARG A 40 17.04 -5.36 11.45
C ARG A 40 18.33 -5.59 10.67
N ALA A 41 18.84 -6.80 10.68
CA ALA A 41 20.05 -7.17 9.91
C ALA A 41 19.79 -7.02 8.40
N ALA A 42 18.64 -7.50 7.91
CA ALA A 42 18.24 -7.37 6.52
C ALA A 42 18.06 -5.89 6.10
N ALA A 43 17.45 -5.07 6.95
CA ALA A 43 17.28 -3.63 6.71
C ALA A 43 18.63 -2.91 6.52
N ALA A 44 19.66 -3.31 7.24
CA ALA A 44 21.01 -2.74 7.14
C ALA A 44 21.79 -3.22 5.91
N ALA A 45 21.39 -4.35 5.32
CA ALA A 45 22.07 -5.01 4.21
C ALA A 45 21.30 -4.93 2.88
N ALA A 46 20.47 -3.91 2.70
CA ALA A 46 19.69 -3.72 1.47
C ALA A 46 20.58 -3.78 0.22
N PRO A 47 20.22 -4.59 -0.78
CA PRO A 47 21.05 -4.70 -1.98
C PRO A 47 20.97 -3.43 -2.83
N GLY A 48 22.10 -2.96 -3.34
CA GLY A 48 22.12 -1.90 -4.35
C GLY A 48 21.51 -2.39 -5.67
N ARG A 49 20.85 -1.50 -6.38
CA ARG A 49 20.25 -1.70 -7.69
C ARG A 49 20.54 -0.52 -8.60
N ASP A 50 20.29 -0.68 -9.89
CA ASP A 50 20.28 0.44 -10.82
C ASP A 50 19.24 1.46 -10.41
N ARG A 51 19.62 2.74 -10.38
CA ARG A 51 18.75 3.83 -9.94
C ARG A 51 17.90 4.36 -11.09
N VAL A 52 16.61 4.51 -10.83
CA VAL A 52 15.68 5.17 -11.74
C VAL A 52 15.20 6.46 -11.05
N ASP A 53 15.79 7.57 -11.45
CA ASP A 53 15.52 8.90 -10.88
C ASP A 53 14.40 9.60 -11.67
N LEU A 54 13.18 9.35 -11.28
CA LEU A 54 11.97 9.97 -11.79
C LEU A 54 11.16 10.51 -10.61
N PRO A 55 10.30 11.51 -10.81
CA PRO A 55 9.47 12.07 -9.75
C PRO A 55 8.31 11.14 -9.41
N PHE A 56 8.64 9.98 -8.83
CA PHE A 56 7.63 9.07 -8.30
C PHE A 56 6.87 9.73 -7.14
N VAL A 57 5.58 9.43 -7.04
CA VAL A 57 4.75 9.83 -5.90
C VAL A 57 4.03 8.62 -5.32
N THR A 58 3.79 8.64 -4.02
CA THR A 58 2.89 7.70 -3.34
C THR A 58 1.59 8.39 -3.00
N ILE A 59 0.47 7.66 -2.97
CA ILE A 59 -0.87 8.17 -2.65
C ILE A 59 -1.50 7.20 -1.67
N ASP A 60 -1.55 7.59 -0.40
CA ASP A 60 -1.92 6.71 0.70
C ASP A 60 -2.81 7.44 1.71
N PRO A 61 -3.52 6.76 2.63
CA PRO A 61 -4.23 7.41 3.72
C PRO A 61 -3.32 8.32 4.56
N PRO A 62 -3.87 9.37 5.19
CA PRO A 62 -3.08 10.25 6.05
C PRO A 62 -2.35 9.48 7.15
N GLY A 63 -1.03 9.72 7.29
CA GLY A 63 -0.20 9.09 8.33
C GLY A 63 0.34 7.70 7.99
N SER A 64 0.05 7.15 6.82
CA SER A 64 0.65 5.89 6.36
C SER A 64 2.17 5.99 6.32
N ARG A 65 2.84 4.94 6.78
CA ARG A 65 4.30 4.80 6.76
C ARG A 65 4.77 3.59 5.97
N ASP A 66 3.89 2.66 5.70
CA ASP A 66 4.07 1.43 4.94
C ASP A 66 3.73 1.66 3.46
N LEU A 67 4.52 2.52 2.80
CA LEU A 67 4.26 2.95 1.42
C LEU A 67 4.73 1.87 0.44
N ASP A 68 3.80 1.05 0.01
CA ASP A 68 4.08 -0.13 -0.82
C ASP A 68 4.22 0.20 -2.30
N GLN A 69 3.64 1.30 -2.75
CA GLN A 69 3.44 1.59 -4.16
C GLN A 69 3.75 3.05 -4.46
N ALA A 70 4.51 3.27 -5.54
CA ALA A 70 4.76 4.61 -6.06
C ALA A 70 4.55 4.61 -7.57
N LEU A 71 4.10 5.72 -8.11
CA LEU A 71 3.81 5.85 -9.54
C LEU A 71 4.43 7.10 -10.15
N HIS A 72 4.70 7.00 -11.45
CA HIS A 72 5.01 8.12 -12.32
C HIS A 72 4.34 7.89 -13.67
N ILE A 73 3.60 8.89 -14.15
CA ILE A 73 2.89 8.83 -15.43
C ILE A 73 3.39 9.96 -16.31
N GLU A 74 3.69 9.64 -17.56
CA GLU A 74 4.02 10.62 -18.59
C GLU A 74 3.20 10.40 -19.86
N ARG A 75 2.81 11.49 -20.55
CA ARG A 75 2.26 11.40 -21.89
C ARG A 75 3.36 11.09 -22.89
N ARG A 76 3.03 10.27 -23.88
CA ARG A 76 3.88 9.94 -25.01
C ARG A 76 3.11 10.08 -26.31
N ASP A 77 3.82 10.12 -27.47
CA ASP A 77 3.19 10.15 -28.76
C ASP A 77 2.22 8.97 -28.91
N GLY A 78 0.92 9.31 -29.01
CA GLY A 78 -0.14 8.32 -29.15
C GLY A 78 -0.59 7.61 -27.87
N GLY A 79 -0.15 8.03 -26.67
CA GLY A 79 -0.60 7.36 -25.45
C GLY A 79 0.10 7.79 -24.16
N HIS A 80 0.31 6.84 -23.26
CA HIS A 80 0.92 7.09 -21.94
C HIS A 80 1.98 6.05 -21.60
N ARG A 81 2.98 6.44 -20.81
CA ARG A 81 3.82 5.50 -20.09
C ARG A 81 3.54 5.62 -18.60
N VAL A 82 3.15 4.51 -17.99
CA VAL A 82 2.99 4.38 -16.54
C VAL A 82 4.19 3.61 -16.00
N ARG A 83 4.88 4.20 -15.05
CA ARG A 83 5.88 3.50 -14.23
C ARG A 83 5.30 3.28 -12.86
N TYR A 84 5.21 2.02 -12.47
CA TYR A 84 4.61 1.60 -11.22
C TYR A 84 5.65 0.84 -10.42
N ALA A 85 6.09 1.41 -9.33
CA ALA A 85 7.08 0.83 -8.43
C ALA A 85 6.38 0.18 -7.25
N ILE A 86 6.66 -1.09 -7.02
CA ILE A 86 6.19 -1.86 -5.87
C ILE A 86 7.39 -2.11 -4.96
N ALA A 87 7.26 -1.84 -3.67
CA ALA A 87 8.30 -2.09 -2.67
C ALA A 87 8.82 -3.54 -2.75
N ASP A 88 10.13 -3.72 -2.97
CA ASP A 88 10.75 -5.05 -3.12
C ASP A 88 11.06 -5.67 -1.75
N LEU A 89 10.02 -6.09 -1.01
CA LEU A 89 10.17 -6.82 0.25
C LEU A 89 11.07 -8.06 0.09
N GLY A 90 11.02 -8.71 -1.08
CA GLY A 90 11.86 -9.85 -1.41
C GLY A 90 13.36 -9.54 -1.43
N ALA A 91 13.75 -8.26 -1.45
CA ALA A 91 15.15 -7.85 -1.31
C ALA A 91 15.68 -8.01 0.12
N PHE A 92 14.80 -8.07 1.12
CA PHE A 92 15.11 -8.11 2.54
C PHE A 92 14.82 -9.45 3.19
N VAL A 93 13.88 -10.23 2.65
CA VAL A 93 13.44 -11.49 3.24
C VAL A 93 14.22 -12.65 2.65
N ALA A 94 15.10 -13.25 3.44
CA ALA A 94 15.86 -14.43 3.03
C ALA A 94 14.92 -15.65 2.92
N ARG A 95 14.92 -16.30 1.76
CA ARG A 95 14.09 -17.50 1.52
C ARG A 95 14.41 -18.59 2.57
N ALA A 96 13.37 -19.15 3.16
CA ALA A 96 13.41 -20.14 4.23
C ALA A 96 14.11 -19.64 5.53
N GLY A 97 14.28 -18.32 5.71
CA GLY A 97 14.71 -17.69 6.96
C GLY A 97 13.61 -17.72 8.03
N ALA A 98 13.90 -17.25 9.22
CA ALA A 98 12.90 -17.18 10.29
C ALA A 98 11.81 -16.17 9.95
N LEU A 99 12.20 -15.03 9.38
CA LEU A 99 11.27 -14.00 8.90
C LEU A 99 10.35 -14.53 7.78
N ASP A 100 10.89 -15.27 6.80
CA ASP A 100 10.10 -15.86 5.71
C ASP A 100 9.07 -16.86 6.26
N ARG A 101 9.46 -17.74 7.17
CA ARG A 101 8.52 -18.67 7.82
C ARG A 101 7.42 -17.95 8.61
N GLU A 102 7.77 -16.88 9.31
CA GLU A 102 6.80 -16.11 10.08
C GLU A 102 5.80 -15.39 9.17
N THR A 103 6.25 -14.82 8.07
CA THR A 103 5.34 -14.16 7.10
C THR A 103 4.40 -15.17 6.45
N HIS A 104 4.89 -16.37 6.11
CA HIS A 104 4.02 -17.45 5.64
C HIS A 104 2.98 -17.89 6.69
N ARG A 105 3.37 -17.92 7.97
CA ARG A 105 2.45 -18.25 9.06
C ARG A 105 1.38 -17.17 9.27
N ARG A 106 1.75 -15.89 9.13
CA ARG A 106 0.81 -14.75 9.26
C ARG A 106 -0.11 -14.62 8.06
N ALA A 107 0.41 -14.87 6.87
CA ALA A 107 -0.24 -14.77 5.56
C ALA A 107 -0.66 -13.35 5.14
N VAL A 108 -1.18 -12.52 6.05
CA VAL A 108 -1.67 -11.17 5.79
C VAL A 108 -1.37 -10.23 6.95
N THR A 109 -1.41 -8.92 6.70
CA THR A 109 -1.58 -7.92 7.76
C THR A 109 -3.03 -7.97 8.24
N VAL A 110 -3.24 -8.02 9.55
CA VAL A 110 -4.58 -7.92 10.14
C VAL A 110 -4.79 -6.51 10.67
N TYR A 111 -5.70 -5.79 10.05
CA TYR A 111 -6.09 -4.45 10.48
C TYR A 111 -7.20 -4.55 11.53
N ALA A 112 -6.91 -4.09 12.74
CA ALA A 112 -7.90 -4.03 13.80
C ALA A 112 -8.12 -2.55 14.20
N PRO A 113 -9.28 -2.23 14.80
CA PRO A 113 -9.61 -0.83 15.08
C PRO A 113 -8.67 -0.13 16.06
N ASP A 114 -8.02 -0.88 16.93
CA ASP A 114 -7.15 -0.36 17.98
C ASP A 114 -5.64 -0.58 17.70
N GLU A 115 -5.28 -1.67 17.02
CA GLU A 115 -3.89 -2.03 16.81
C GLU A 115 -3.73 -3.03 15.67
N ASN A 116 -2.92 -2.71 14.68
CA ASN A 116 -2.65 -3.59 13.55
C ASN A 116 -1.65 -4.69 13.92
N ALA A 117 -1.86 -5.88 13.36
CA ALA A 117 -0.87 -6.96 13.38
C ALA A 117 -0.20 -7.05 12.00
N PRO A 118 0.99 -6.45 11.81
CA PRO A 118 1.63 -6.34 10.52
C PRO A 118 2.17 -7.70 10.04
N LEU A 119 2.21 -7.89 8.72
CA LEU A 119 2.79 -9.07 8.09
C LEU A 119 4.31 -9.12 8.28
N HIS A 120 4.98 -7.97 8.19
CA HIS A 120 6.43 -7.83 8.37
C HIS A 120 6.75 -6.89 9.54
N PRO A 121 7.90 -7.05 10.20
CA PRO A 121 8.34 -6.11 11.23
C PRO A 121 8.40 -4.66 10.70
N PRO A 122 7.96 -3.65 11.48
CA PRO A 122 7.92 -2.25 11.06
C PRO A 122 9.25 -1.68 10.59
N VAL A 123 10.39 -2.21 11.07
CA VAL A 123 11.72 -1.83 10.57
C VAL A 123 11.88 -2.08 9.07
N LEU A 124 11.14 -3.03 8.51
CA LEU A 124 11.07 -3.27 7.06
C LEU A 124 9.87 -2.55 6.44
N SER A 125 8.64 -2.86 6.87
CA SER A 125 7.42 -2.38 6.22
C SER A 125 7.23 -0.86 6.28
N GLU A 126 7.63 -0.22 7.39
CA GLU A 126 7.54 1.23 7.58
C GLU A 126 8.90 1.93 7.45
N GLY A 127 9.95 1.18 7.19
CA GLY A 127 11.34 1.64 7.19
C GLY A 127 12.08 1.31 5.90
N ALA A 128 12.85 0.22 5.92
CA ALA A 128 13.82 -0.07 4.86
C ALA A 128 13.18 -0.40 3.50
N ALA A 129 12.00 -0.99 3.47
CA ALA A 129 11.28 -1.32 2.24
C ALA A 129 10.25 -0.24 1.84
N SER A 130 9.78 0.57 2.77
CA SER A 130 8.79 1.60 2.47
C SER A 130 9.32 2.67 1.50
N LEU A 131 8.54 3.00 0.49
CA LEU A 131 8.88 3.98 -0.56
C LEU A 131 8.74 5.43 -0.06
N LEU A 132 9.26 5.70 1.15
CA LEU A 132 9.23 7.01 1.79
C LEU A 132 9.90 8.09 0.92
N PRO A 133 9.40 9.34 0.95
CA PRO A 133 9.96 10.43 0.17
C PRO A 133 11.43 10.71 0.47
N GLY A 134 12.17 11.06 -0.57
CA GLY A 134 13.56 11.54 -0.48
C GLY A 134 14.62 10.46 -0.30
N VAL A 135 14.24 9.18 -0.16
CA VAL A 135 15.20 8.07 0.04
C VAL A 135 15.12 7.03 -1.07
N TRP A 136 16.27 6.48 -1.44
CA TRP A 136 16.36 5.39 -2.41
C TRP A 136 15.91 4.08 -1.77
N ARG A 137 15.02 3.38 -2.46
CA ARG A 137 14.45 2.12 -1.99
C ARG A 137 14.42 1.07 -3.09
N PRO A 138 14.73 -0.20 -2.77
CA PRO A 138 14.55 -1.31 -3.70
C PRO A 138 13.08 -1.44 -4.09
N ALA A 139 12.81 -1.55 -5.36
CA ALA A 139 11.48 -1.72 -5.92
C ALA A 139 11.48 -2.69 -7.09
N VAL A 140 10.35 -3.35 -7.30
CA VAL A 140 10.01 -4.01 -8.56
C VAL A 140 9.30 -2.96 -9.42
N LEU A 141 10.01 -2.48 -10.43
CA LEU A 141 9.54 -1.40 -11.30
C LEU A 141 8.89 -1.98 -12.56
N TRP A 142 7.61 -1.73 -12.71
CA TRP A 142 6.84 -1.98 -13.92
C TRP A 142 6.85 -0.74 -14.80
N THR A 143 7.20 -0.92 -16.06
CA THR A 143 7.04 0.11 -17.10
C THR A 143 5.99 -0.40 -18.07
N LEU A 144 4.88 0.31 -18.18
CA LEU A 144 3.71 -0.05 -18.95
C LEU A 144 3.48 1.03 -20.01
N ASP A 145 3.60 0.68 -21.27
CA ASP A 145 3.26 1.58 -22.39
C ASP A 145 1.82 1.32 -22.82
N LEU A 146 1.03 2.38 -22.82
CA LEU A 146 -0.37 2.38 -23.21
C LEU A 146 -0.53 3.21 -24.48
N ASP A 147 -1.36 2.74 -25.41
CA ASP A 147 -1.77 3.50 -26.59
C ASP A 147 -2.80 4.59 -26.27
N GLY A 148 -3.30 5.26 -27.31
CA GLY A 148 -4.28 6.35 -27.21
C GLY A 148 -5.61 5.92 -26.57
N ASP A 149 -5.99 4.68 -26.70
CA ASP A 149 -7.21 4.10 -26.14
C ASP A 149 -7.00 3.49 -24.75
N GLY A 150 -5.76 3.52 -24.25
CA GLY A 150 -5.38 2.96 -22.96
C GLY A 150 -5.09 1.45 -22.99
N ALA A 151 -4.99 0.84 -24.17
CA ALA A 151 -4.60 -0.57 -24.28
C ALA A 151 -3.11 -0.73 -24.02
N LEU A 152 -2.73 -1.82 -23.34
CA LEU A 152 -1.34 -2.14 -23.02
C LEU A 152 -0.62 -2.64 -24.27
N VAL A 153 0.38 -1.91 -24.74
CA VAL A 153 1.17 -2.25 -25.95
C VAL A 153 2.55 -2.79 -25.63
N ALA A 154 3.12 -2.43 -24.49
CA ALA A 154 4.39 -2.99 -24.03
C ALA A 154 4.48 -3.03 -22.51
N THR A 155 5.19 -4.03 -21.99
CA THR A 155 5.47 -4.19 -20.56
C THR A 155 6.92 -4.55 -20.36
N HIS A 156 7.56 -3.86 -19.42
CA HIS A 156 8.91 -4.21 -18.94
C HIS A 156 8.88 -4.24 -17.41
N VAL A 157 9.57 -5.22 -16.82
CA VAL A 157 9.70 -5.36 -15.35
C VAL A 157 11.17 -5.50 -15.02
N ALA A 158 11.62 -4.70 -14.06
CA ALA A 158 13.00 -4.76 -13.56
C ALA A 158 13.02 -4.53 -12.03
N ARG A 159 14.04 -5.07 -11.38
CA ARG A 159 14.39 -4.65 -10.03
C ARG A 159 15.28 -3.41 -10.10
N ALA A 160 14.88 -2.34 -9.44
CA ALA A 160 15.55 -1.06 -9.44
C ALA A 160 15.57 -0.44 -8.04
N GLU A 161 16.36 0.61 -7.84
CA GLU A 161 16.13 1.57 -6.76
C GLU A 161 15.35 2.75 -7.32
N VAL A 162 14.28 3.12 -6.62
CA VAL A 162 13.48 4.32 -6.91
C VAL A 162 13.50 5.26 -5.70
N ARG A 163 13.17 6.52 -5.95
CA ARG A 163 13.06 7.54 -4.90
C ARG A 163 11.77 8.31 -5.10
N SER A 164 10.85 8.20 -4.14
CA SER A 164 9.64 9.02 -4.18
C SER A 164 9.98 10.48 -3.93
N ALA A 165 9.42 11.36 -4.75
CA ALA A 165 9.56 12.81 -4.59
C ALA A 165 8.62 13.35 -3.51
N ALA A 166 7.43 12.75 -3.39
CA ALA A 166 6.41 13.17 -2.44
C ALA A 166 5.48 12.01 -2.06
N GLN A 167 4.88 12.13 -0.88
CA GLN A 167 3.73 11.35 -0.44
C GLN A 167 2.51 12.25 -0.43
N HIS A 168 1.43 11.81 -1.02
CA HIS A 168 0.14 12.49 -1.06
C HIS A 168 -0.93 11.64 -0.38
N THR A 169 -2.00 12.32 0.02
CA THR A 169 -3.25 11.65 0.39
C THR A 169 -4.24 11.74 -0.77
N TYR A 170 -5.33 10.97 -0.71
CA TYR A 170 -6.38 11.04 -1.74
C TYR A 170 -6.99 12.44 -1.90
N ALA A 171 -6.85 13.29 -0.89
CA ALA A 171 -7.43 14.64 -0.87
C ALA A 171 -6.49 15.74 -1.42
N ASP A 172 -5.17 15.48 -1.50
CA ASP A 172 -4.17 16.49 -1.83
C ASP A 172 -3.25 16.13 -3.00
N VAL A 173 -3.69 15.19 -3.85
CA VAL A 173 -2.96 14.84 -5.08
C VAL A 173 -2.84 16.08 -5.98
N PRO A 174 -1.62 16.47 -6.42
CA PRO A 174 -1.44 17.59 -7.34
C PRO A 174 -2.26 17.45 -8.61
N ALA A 175 -2.78 18.56 -9.13
CA ALA A 175 -3.72 18.57 -10.23
C ALA A 175 -3.19 17.93 -11.53
N ASP A 176 -1.90 18.05 -11.79
CA ASP A 176 -1.21 17.44 -12.93
C ASP A 176 -1.13 15.92 -12.80
N VAL A 177 -0.78 15.41 -11.62
CA VAL A 177 -0.77 13.96 -11.32
C VAL A 177 -2.20 13.41 -11.37
N ALA A 178 -3.15 14.07 -10.72
CA ALA A 178 -4.55 13.68 -10.71
C ALA A 178 -5.16 13.67 -12.12
N GLY A 179 -4.75 14.63 -12.98
CA GLY A 179 -5.16 14.69 -14.38
C GLY A 179 -4.69 13.47 -15.17
N LEU A 180 -3.42 13.10 -15.04
CA LEU A 180 -2.86 11.92 -15.71
C LEU A 180 -3.46 10.60 -15.20
N LEU A 181 -3.67 10.49 -13.89
CA LEU A 181 -4.35 9.33 -13.30
C LEU A 181 -5.76 9.17 -13.84
N ARG A 182 -6.51 10.28 -13.95
CA ARG A 182 -7.88 10.28 -14.50
C ARG A 182 -7.88 9.87 -15.97
N GLU A 183 -7.02 10.47 -16.80
CA GLU A 183 -6.93 10.12 -18.22
C GLU A 183 -6.67 8.63 -18.43
N VAL A 184 -5.69 8.08 -17.74
CA VAL A 184 -5.37 6.65 -17.82
C VAL A 184 -6.51 5.81 -17.25
N GLY A 185 -7.03 6.18 -16.08
CA GLY A 185 -8.08 5.46 -15.39
C GLY A 185 -9.37 5.35 -16.21
N GLU A 186 -9.85 6.45 -16.80
CA GLU A 186 -11.06 6.48 -17.62
C GLU A 186 -10.94 5.56 -18.84
N ARG A 187 -9.80 5.60 -19.55
CA ARG A 187 -9.55 4.72 -20.70
C ARG A 187 -9.50 3.24 -20.27
N ARG A 188 -8.81 2.95 -19.18
CA ARG A 188 -8.76 1.58 -18.64
C ARG A 188 -10.12 1.07 -18.19
N MET A 189 -10.97 1.95 -17.63
CA MET A 189 -12.34 1.61 -17.25
C MET A 189 -13.23 1.33 -18.47
N ALA A 190 -13.06 2.11 -19.54
CA ALA A 190 -13.79 1.87 -20.80
C ALA A 190 -13.45 0.49 -21.37
N LEU A 191 -12.16 0.16 -21.48
CA LEU A 191 -11.70 -1.17 -21.94
C LEU A 191 -12.18 -2.32 -21.04
N GLU A 192 -12.30 -2.09 -19.73
CA GLU A 192 -12.84 -3.08 -18.80
C GLU A 192 -14.32 -3.34 -19.06
N ALA A 193 -15.10 -2.26 -19.27
CA ALA A 193 -16.51 -2.37 -19.61
C ALA A 193 -16.74 -3.10 -20.96
N GLU A 194 -15.93 -2.80 -21.98
CA GLU A 194 -15.97 -3.47 -23.27
C GLU A 194 -15.71 -4.98 -23.17
N ARG A 195 -14.85 -5.40 -22.26
CA ARG A 195 -14.56 -6.81 -22.00
C ARG A 195 -15.62 -7.52 -21.14
N GLY A 196 -16.68 -6.80 -20.74
CA GLY A 196 -17.69 -7.32 -19.84
C GLY A 196 -17.26 -7.43 -18.37
N GLY A 197 -16.26 -6.65 -17.97
CA GLY A 197 -15.82 -6.56 -16.57
C GLY A 197 -16.93 -6.02 -15.68
N VAL A 198 -17.08 -6.61 -14.49
CA VAL A 198 -18.05 -6.19 -13.48
C VAL A 198 -17.31 -5.63 -12.28
N ARG A 199 -17.65 -4.40 -11.88
CA ARG A 199 -17.13 -3.78 -10.66
C ARG A 199 -18.14 -3.92 -9.53
N LEU A 200 -17.67 -4.39 -8.40
CA LEU A 200 -18.44 -4.38 -7.16
C LEU A 200 -18.15 -3.05 -6.44
N ALA A 201 -19.10 -2.12 -6.50
CA ALA A 201 -19.04 -0.87 -5.74
C ALA A 201 -19.48 -1.12 -4.28
N VAL A 202 -18.71 -1.92 -3.54
CA VAL A 202 -18.96 -2.16 -2.12
C VAL A 202 -18.17 -1.13 -1.33
N PRO A 203 -18.83 -0.26 -0.52
CA PRO A 203 -18.12 0.69 0.32
C PRO A 203 -17.33 -0.05 1.39
N ASP A 204 -16.07 0.34 1.57
CA ASP A 204 -15.28 -0.13 2.70
C ASP A 204 -15.77 0.46 4.01
N GLN A 205 -15.65 -0.32 5.08
CA GLN A 205 -15.99 0.09 6.43
C GLN A 205 -14.70 0.27 7.24
N GLU A 206 -14.55 1.44 7.82
CA GLU A 206 -13.48 1.74 8.74
C GLU A 206 -14.04 2.00 10.13
N VAL A 207 -13.45 1.35 11.15
CA VAL A 207 -13.77 1.63 12.54
C VAL A 207 -12.76 2.62 13.08
N VAL A 208 -13.21 3.82 13.41
CA VAL A 208 -12.36 4.93 13.87
C VAL A 208 -12.60 5.21 15.34
N GLY A 209 -11.51 5.22 16.14
CA GLY A 209 -11.53 5.64 17.53
C GLY A 209 -11.24 7.14 17.66
N GLU A 210 -12.16 7.90 18.24
CA GLU A 210 -11.98 9.32 18.59
C GLU A 210 -12.28 9.50 20.08
N GLU A 211 -11.35 10.11 20.83
CA GLU A 211 -11.51 10.54 22.25
C GLU A 211 -12.57 9.79 23.08
N GLY A 212 -12.39 8.48 23.25
CA GLY A 212 -13.27 7.67 24.10
C GLY A 212 -14.53 7.14 23.41
N SER A 213 -14.71 7.36 22.11
CA SER A 213 -15.80 6.78 21.31
C SER A 213 -15.26 6.08 20.07
N TRP A 214 -16.02 5.10 19.58
CA TRP A 214 -15.73 4.40 18.34
C TRP A 214 -16.89 4.60 17.36
N THR A 215 -16.57 4.90 16.11
CA THR A 215 -17.55 5.09 15.05
C THR A 215 -17.20 4.26 13.83
N VAL A 216 -18.21 3.79 13.11
CA VAL A 216 -18.02 3.16 11.80
C VAL A 216 -18.19 4.22 10.73
N ARG A 217 -17.18 4.38 9.88
CA ARG A 217 -17.25 5.21 8.68
C ARG A 217 -17.32 4.32 7.46
N TYR A 218 -18.06 4.75 6.45
CA TYR A 218 -18.05 4.12 5.14
C TYR A 218 -17.15 4.94 4.24
N LEU A 219 -16.09 4.32 3.75
CA LEU A 219 -15.23 4.90 2.73
C LEU A 219 -15.84 4.60 1.38
N SER A 220 -16.08 5.63 0.59
CA SER A 220 -16.52 5.45 -0.79
C SER A 220 -15.32 5.01 -1.63
N LEU A 221 -15.40 3.86 -2.27
CA LEU A 221 -14.40 3.33 -3.21
C LEU A 221 -14.30 4.13 -4.52
N ILE A 222 -14.82 5.34 -4.54
CA ILE A 222 -14.67 6.14 -5.73
C ILE A 222 -13.43 6.93 -5.51
N HIS A 223 -12.33 6.62 -6.18
CA HIS A 223 -11.69 7.87 -6.36
C HIS A 223 -10.28 7.84 -6.82
N ILE A 224 -10.02 6.97 -7.70
CA ILE A 224 -8.91 7.32 -8.63
C ILE A 224 -9.33 6.93 -10.04
#